data_1cc42cf0b0053706e00f033a079a7b49
#
_entry.id   1cc42cf0b0053706e00f033a079a7b49
#
_cell.length_a   1.000
_cell.length_b   1.000
_cell.length_c   1.000
_cell.angle_alpha   90.00
_cell.angle_beta   90.00
_cell.angle_gamma   90.00
#
_symmetry.space_group_name_H-M   'P 1'
#
loop_
_entity.id
_entity.type
_entity.pdbx_description
1 polymer ?
#
loop_
_entity_poly.entity_id
_entity_poly.type
_entity_poly.pdbx_seq_one_letter_code
_entity_poly.pdbx_strand_id
1 'polypeptide(L)'
;SSSGIGTNTANDGLTSSSVFGTRVQDRKISLNVPDVVEVLAIIESNDNGDPDLPTLALTTYDGPSGNNSDLIVGEKITGLDSKAVALVVEKPNVTTLGIVFLNQNTFNIGEKIKTNKSGITALVSATTAGDRNITNQYSLNSNIKPTFYDYSFIQRKKNFEAPTNRLKIIFKNFFVTSDDVGDFFTASSYPSGSENLMPFDPSADSLLSDVIDVRPRVAAYLSLIHI
;
A
#
# COMPACT_ATOMS: atom_id res chain seq x y z
N SER A 1 24.17 5.33 12.59
CA SER A 1 23.17 6.07 13.36
C SER A 1 22.49 7.05 12.45
N SER A 2 21.19 6.89 12.29
CA SER A 2 20.42 7.86 11.55
C SER A 2 20.49 9.19 12.29
N SER A 3 20.78 10.21 11.61
CA SER A 3 20.63 11.56 12.11
C SER A 3 19.18 12.02 12.09
N GLY A 4 18.28 11.16 12.36
CA GLY A 4 16.85 11.31 12.17
C GLY A 4 16.16 12.54 12.71
N ILE A 5 16.87 13.43 13.26
CA ILE A 5 16.37 14.73 13.70
C ILE A 5 17.06 15.76 12.79
N GLY A 6 16.44 16.08 11.72
CA GLY A 6 16.97 17.09 10.85
C GLY A 6 15.99 17.49 9.78
N THR A 7 15.96 18.74 9.54
CA THR A 7 15.43 19.26 8.30
C THR A 7 16.38 18.82 7.19
N ASN A 8 15.85 18.47 6.08
CA ASN A 8 16.64 18.29 4.87
C ASN A 8 17.39 19.60 4.58
N THR A 9 18.68 19.59 4.76
CA THR A 9 19.46 20.83 4.76
C THR A 9 20.33 21.01 3.56
N ALA A 10 20.58 19.96 2.78
CA ALA A 10 21.47 20.08 1.66
C ALA A 10 21.16 19.06 0.58
N ASN A 11 21.47 19.43 -0.63
CA ASN A 11 21.44 18.62 -1.84
C ASN A 11 22.63 17.65 -1.88
N ASP A 12 22.95 17.03 -0.76
CA ASP A 12 24.08 16.12 -0.58
C ASP A 12 23.68 14.65 -0.62
N GLY A 13 22.41 14.36 -0.97
CA GLY A 13 21.84 13.03 -0.93
C GLY A 13 21.53 12.54 0.49
N LEU A 14 21.73 13.33 1.51
CA LEU A 14 21.49 12.99 2.91
C LEU A 14 20.14 13.55 3.38
N THR A 15 19.06 13.08 2.78
CA THR A 15 17.72 13.45 3.21
C THR A 15 17.28 12.62 4.41
N SER A 16 16.67 13.27 5.40
CA SER A 16 16.08 12.61 6.56
C SER A 16 14.65 13.06 6.75
N SER A 17 13.79 12.15 7.16
CA SER A 17 12.45 12.48 7.61
C SER A 17 12.50 12.99 9.05
N SER A 18 11.93 14.17 9.30
CA SER A 18 11.79 14.70 10.66
C SER A 18 10.82 13.86 11.50
N VAL A 19 9.90 13.14 10.86
CA VAL A 19 8.92 12.28 11.52
C VAL A 19 9.49 10.91 11.83
N PHE A 20 10.20 10.30 10.88
CA PHE A 20 10.65 8.91 11.00
C PHE A 20 12.12 8.76 11.35
N GLY A 21 12.88 9.83 11.27
CA GLY A 21 14.27 9.83 11.66
C GLY A 21 15.19 8.97 10.81
N THR A 22 14.83 8.70 9.55
CA THR A 22 15.57 7.82 8.66
C THR A 22 16.08 8.59 7.44
N ARG A 23 17.13 8.06 6.82
CA ARG A 23 17.68 8.58 5.58
C ARG A 23 17.40 7.63 4.43
N VAL A 24 17.18 8.16 3.24
CA VAL A 24 17.01 7.34 2.03
C VAL A 24 18.25 6.49 1.71
N GLN A 25 19.45 6.95 2.09
CA GLN A 25 20.72 6.25 1.89
C GLN A 25 20.93 5.10 2.87
N ASP A 26 20.18 5.03 3.95
CA ASP A 26 20.33 3.97 4.93
C ASP A 26 20.01 2.62 4.28
N ARG A 27 20.82 1.63 4.62
CA ARG A 27 20.62 0.28 4.08
C ARG A 27 19.36 -0.38 4.63
N LYS A 28 18.98 -0.03 5.84
CA LYS A 28 17.75 -0.45 6.51
C LYS A 28 16.92 0.78 6.82
N ILE A 29 15.70 0.78 6.35
CA ILE A 29 14.74 1.87 6.55
C ILE A 29 13.58 1.30 7.34
N SER A 30 13.36 1.82 8.55
CA SER A 30 12.21 1.45 9.37
C SER A 30 10.92 1.97 8.73
N LEU A 31 9.90 1.14 8.75
CA LEU A 31 8.55 1.53 8.33
C LEU A 31 7.72 2.10 9.49
N ASN A 32 8.28 2.09 10.71
CA ASN A 32 7.66 2.58 11.95
C ASN A 32 6.31 1.96 12.31
N VAL A 33 6.01 0.84 11.71
CA VAL A 33 4.83 0.02 12.00
C VAL A 33 5.26 -1.44 12.08
N PRO A 34 4.66 -2.22 12.96
CA PRO A 34 4.83 -3.68 12.99
C PRO A 34 4.00 -4.32 11.88
N ASP A 35 4.17 -5.62 11.70
CA ASP A 35 3.30 -6.50 10.93
C ASP A 35 3.04 -6.05 9.47
N VAL A 36 4.06 -5.49 8.83
CA VAL A 36 3.99 -5.22 7.40
C VAL A 36 4.00 -6.53 6.63
N VAL A 37 2.97 -6.73 5.82
CA VAL A 37 2.73 -7.96 5.06
C VAL A 37 3.42 -7.91 3.72
N GLU A 38 3.31 -6.78 3.03
CA GLU A 38 3.76 -6.64 1.66
C GLU A 38 4.15 -5.19 1.38
N VAL A 39 5.29 -5.00 0.74
CA VAL A 39 5.63 -3.72 0.11
C VAL A 39 5.16 -3.76 -1.34
N LEU A 40 4.27 -2.86 -1.70
CA LEU A 40 3.65 -2.76 -3.02
C LEU A 40 4.53 -2.00 -3.99
N ALA A 41 5.08 -0.86 -3.53
CA ALA A 41 5.97 -0.05 -4.33
C ALA A 41 6.92 0.78 -3.47
N ILE A 42 8.10 1.01 -4.00
CA ILE A 42 9.07 1.99 -3.50
C ILE A 42 9.42 2.86 -4.71
N ILE A 43 8.98 4.10 -4.67
CA ILE A 43 9.17 5.07 -5.75
C ILE A 43 10.21 6.09 -5.29
N GLU A 44 11.24 6.27 -6.09
CA GLU A 44 12.25 7.31 -5.87
C GLU A 44 11.95 8.50 -6.79
N SER A 45 11.90 9.69 -6.21
CA SER A 45 11.71 10.92 -6.97
C SER A 45 12.82 11.12 -8.01
N ASN A 46 12.44 11.64 -9.18
CA ASN A 46 13.40 12.03 -10.21
C ASN A 46 14.06 13.38 -9.90
N ASP A 47 13.54 14.11 -8.94
CA ASP A 47 14.05 15.39 -8.49
C ASP A 47 14.14 15.44 -6.94
N ASN A 48 14.13 16.64 -6.36
CA ASN A 48 14.16 16.81 -4.91
C ASN A 48 12.77 16.94 -4.28
N GLY A 49 11.71 16.81 -5.08
CA GLY A 49 10.31 16.83 -4.66
C GLY A 49 9.83 15.52 -4.06
N ASP A 50 8.57 15.46 -3.76
CA ASP A 50 7.92 14.22 -3.36
C ASP A 50 7.75 13.32 -4.59
N PRO A 51 7.97 12.00 -4.44
CA PRO A 51 7.85 11.07 -5.55
C PRO A 51 6.44 11.01 -6.13
N ASP A 52 6.35 11.10 -7.45
CA ASP A 52 5.12 11.00 -8.20
C ASP A 52 4.79 9.54 -8.51
N LEU A 53 3.55 9.15 -8.22
CA LEU A 53 3.03 7.85 -8.63
C LEU A 53 2.67 7.83 -10.12
N PRO A 54 2.69 6.65 -10.75
CA PRO A 54 1.97 6.48 -12.00
C PRO A 54 0.53 6.92 -11.85
N THR A 55 0.01 7.68 -12.80
CA THR A 55 -1.38 8.14 -12.75
C THR A 55 -2.22 7.59 -13.88
N LEU A 56 -3.50 7.43 -13.60
CA LEU A 56 -4.53 7.01 -14.54
C LEU A 56 -5.67 8.04 -14.50
N ALA A 57 -5.83 8.79 -15.56
CA ALA A 57 -6.98 9.67 -15.72
C ALA A 57 -8.12 8.90 -16.37
N LEU A 58 -9.32 9.04 -15.81
CA LEU A 58 -10.52 8.31 -16.21
C LEU A 58 -11.66 9.25 -16.59
N THR A 59 -12.49 8.78 -17.51
CA THR A 59 -13.72 9.43 -17.95
C THR A 59 -14.84 8.38 -18.10
N THR A 60 -16.05 8.83 -18.34
CA THR A 60 -17.21 7.96 -18.64
C THR A 60 -17.38 6.85 -17.60
N TYR A 61 -17.58 7.27 -16.36
CA TYR A 61 -17.86 6.37 -15.26
C TYR A 61 -19.31 5.89 -15.33
N ASP A 62 -19.54 4.61 -15.04
CA ASP A 62 -20.89 4.03 -14.89
C ASP A 62 -21.39 4.04 -13.44
N GLY A 63 -20.64 4.64 -12.53
CA GLY A 63 -21.05 4.80 -11.12
C GLY A 63 -21.99 5.98 -10.91
N PRO A 64 -22.69 6.01 -9.75
CA PRO A 64 -23.71 7.00 -9.45
C PRO A 64 -23.21 8.44 -9.38
N SER A 65 -21.95 8.66 -9.01
CA SER A 65 -21.33 10.00 -8.94
C SER A 65 -20.76 10.46 -10.28
N GLY A 66 -20.63 9.58 -11.26
CA GLY A 66 -20.08 9.89 -12.56
C GLY A 66 -18.59 10.32 -12.53
N ASN A 67 -17.89 10.01 -11.47
CA ASN A 67 -16.48 10.34 -11.27
C ASN A 67 -15.79 9.31 -10.35
N ASN A 68 -14.53 9.53 -10.01
CA ASN A 68 -13.77 8.57 -9.20
C ASN A 68 -14.13 8.56 -7.70
N SER A 69 -15.13 9.33 -7.26
CA SER A 69 -15.59 9.28 -5.87
C SER A 69 -16.17 7.91 -5.52
N ASP A 70 -16.76 7.23 -6.50
CA ASP A 70 -17.34 5.90 -6.34
C ASP A 70 -16.30 4.78 -6.22
N LEU A 71 -15.05 5.05 -6.58
CA LEU A 71 -13.96 4.07 -6.47
C LEU A 71 -13.42 4.03 -5.04
N ILE A 72 -12.88 2.88 -4.67
CA ILE A 72 -12.35 2.65 -3.32
C ILE A 72 -10.82 2.63 -3.38
N VAL A 73 -10.16 3.41 -2.52
CA VAL A 73 -8.70 3.30 -2.34
C VAL A 73 -8.38 1.89 -1.81
N GLY A 74 -7.39 1.24 -2.42
CA GLY A 74 -7.04 -0.15 -2.10
C GLY A 74 -7.78 -1.19 -2.95
N GLU A 75 -8.63 -0.79 -3.90
CA GLU A 75 -9.21 -1.73 -4.85
C GLU A 75 -8.32 -1.94 -6.08
N LYS A 76 -8.51 -3.08 -6.73
CA LYS A 76 -7.84 -3.40 -7.99
C LYS A 76 -8.67 -2.91 -9.17
N ILE A 77 -7.97 -2.35 -10.14
CA ILE A 77 -8.50 -2.00 -11.46
C ILE A 77 -7.85 -2.88 -12.51
N THR A 78 -8.62 -3.31 -13.48
CA THR A 78 -8.17 -4.16 -14.59
C THR A 78 -8.57 -3.56 -15.91
N GLY A 79 -7.61 -3.36 -16.81
CA GLY A 79 -7.84 -2.99 -18.21
C GLY A 79 -8.44 -4.16 -18.97
N LEU A 80 -9.51 -3.92 -19.72
CA LEU A 80 -10.19 -5.01 -20.40
C LEU A 80 -9.44 -5.47 -21.65
N ASP A 81 -8.69 -4.58 -22.29
CA ASP A 81 -7.92 -4.88 -23.49
C ASP A 81 -6.46 -5.20 -23.16
N SER A 82 -5.77 -4.32 -22.46
CA SER A 82 -4.35 -4.45 -22.08
C SER A 82 -4.08 -5.57 -21.07
N LYS A 83 -5.09 -5.98 -20.31
CA LYS A 83 -4.95 -6.85 -19.12
C LYS A 83 -4.00 -6.27 -18.07
N ALA A 84 -3.79 -4.97 -18.11
CA ALA A 84 -3.09 -4.26 -17.06
C ALA A 84 -3.87 -4.35 -15.74
N VAL A 85 -3.17 -4.63 -14.66
CA VAL A 85 -3.75 -4.69 -13.33
C VAL A 85 -2.99 -3.73 -12.43
N ALA A 86 -3.73 -2.84 -11.77
CA ALA A 86 -3.16 -1.91 -10.83
C ALA A 86 -4.01 -1.78 -9.56
N LEU A 87 -3.41 -1.29 -8.51
CA LEU A 87 -4.08 -0.96 -7.25
C LEU A 87 -4.27 0.56 -7.19
N VAL A 88 -5.45 1.00 -6.79
CA VAL A 88 -5.72 2.42 -6.51
C VAL A 88 -5.08 2.78 -5.18
N VAL A 89 -4.16 3.72 -5.17
CA VAL A 89 -3.42 4.17 -3.98
C VAL A 89 -3.96 5.49 -3.46
N GLU A 90 -4.21 6.41 -4.37
CA GLU A 90 -4.70 7.76 -4.02
C GLU A 90 -5.60 8.31 -5.11
N LYS A 91 -6.37 9.32 -4.77
CA LYS A 91 -7.26 10.05 -5.68
C LYS A 91 -6.91 11.54 -5.61
N PRO A 92 -5.91 12.00 -6.38
CA PRO A 92 -5.46 13.40 -6.34
C PRO A 92 -6.55 14.40 -6.70
N ASN A 93 -7.46 14.00 -7.57
CA ASN A 93 -8.64 14.78 -7.96
C ASN A 93 -9.77 13.86 -8.40
N VAL A 94 -10.89 14.42 -8.83
CA VAL A 94 -12.12 13.66 -9.18
C VAL A 94 -12.04 12.84 -10.48
N THR A 95 -10.97 12.97 -11.23
CA THR A 95 -10.79 12.25 -12.51
C THR A 95 -9.51 11.44 -12.57
N THR A 96 -8.57 11.66 -11.67
CA THR A 96 -7.25 11.04 -11.70
C THR A 96 -7.04 10.13 -10.50
N LEU A 97 -6.44 8.99 -10.75
CA LEU A 97 -6.02 8.02 -9.75
C LEU A 97 -4.49 7.94 -9.71
N GLY A 98 -3.90 7.93 -8.53
CA GLY A 98 -2.54 7.44 -8.33
C GLY A 98 -2.59 5.93 -8.16
N ILE A 99 -1.78 5.20 -8.91
CA ILE A 99 -1.84 3.75 -9.00
C ILE A 99 -0.48 3.09 -8.77
N VAL A 100 -0.52 1.82 -8.39
CA VAL A 100 0.64 0.92 -8.41
C VAL A 100 0.30 -0.28 -9.28
N PHE A 101 1.12 -0.52 -10.32
CA PHE A 101 0.94 -1.70 -11.17
C PHE A 101 1.24 -2.99 -10.40
N LEU A 102 0.37 -3.98 -10.56
CA LEU A 102 0.51 -5.31 -9.98
C LEU A 102 1.04 -6.34 -11.00
N ASN A 103 1.10 -5.95 -12.27
CA ASN A 103 1.73 -6.71 -13.33
C ASN A 103 2.55 -5.77 -14.24
N GLN A 104 3.17 -6.31 -15.28
CA GLN A 104 4.03 -5.54 -16.19
C GLN A 104 3.27 -4.89 -17.37
N ASN A 105 1.96 -5.07 -17.45
CA ASN A 105 1.16 -4.47 -18.49
C ASN A 105 0.83 -3.02 -18.14
N THR A 106 0.62 -2.20 -19.15
CA THR A 106 0.22 -0.80 -19.02
C THR A 106 -1.15 -0.58 -19.66
N PHE A 107 -1.91 0.37 -19.14
CA PHE A 107 -3.22 0.71 -19.68
C PHE A 107 -3.10 1.41 -21.02
N ASN A 108 -4.03 1.09 -21.93
CA ASN A 108 -4.17 1.78 -23.20
C ASN A 108 -5.14 2.96 -23.07
N ILE A 109 -4.84 4.08 -23.70
CA ILE A 109 -5.78 5.20 -23.80
C ILE A 109 -6.99 4.76 -24.61
N GLY A 110 -8.19 5.05 -24.11
CA GLY A 110 -9.47 4.66 -24.71
C GLY A 110 -10.01 3.29 -24.32
N GLU A 111 -9.22 2.48 -23.59
CA GLU A 111 -9.76 1.19 -23.10
C GLU A 111 -10.70 1.37 -21.90
N LYS A 112 -11.60 0.41 -21.73
CA LYS A 112 -12.39 0.27 -20.50
C LYS A 112 -11.61 -0.40 -19.42
N ILE A 113 -11.71 0.14 -18.21
CA ILE A 113 -11.26 -0.52 -16.99
C ILE A 113 -12.47 -1.03 -16.21
N LYS A 114 -12.22 -2.01 -15.34
CA LYS A 114 -13.18 -2.53 -14.37
C LYS A 114 -12.53 -2.64 -13.00
N THR A 115 -13.27 -2.25 -11.98
CA THR A 115 -12.85 -2.36 -10.58
C THR A 115 -13.38 -3.68 -9.98
N ASN A 116 -12.70 -4.17 -8.94
CA ASN A 116 -13.05 -5.47 -8.34
C ASN A 116 -13.98 -5.37 -7.13
N LYS A 117 -14.02 -4.23 -6.44
CA LYS A 117 -14.84 -4.04 -5.24
C LYS A 117 -16.06 -3.14 -5.52
N SER A 118 -15.84 -1.95 -6.04
CA SER A 118 -16.95 -1.04 -6.37
C SER A 118 -17.76 -1.48 -7.57
N GLY A 119 -17.20 -2.33 -8.45
CA GLY A 119 -17.88 -2.83 -9.65
C GLY A 119 -17.96 -1.79 -10.79
N ILE A 120 -17.35 -0.63 -10.61
CA ILE A 120 -17.39 0.49 -11.54
C ILE A 120 -16.59 0.18 -12.80
N THR A 121 -17.09 0.64 -13.94
CA THR A 121 -16.33 0.72 -15.19
C THR A 121 -16.09 2.17 -15.60
N ALA A 122 -14.99 2.44 -16.25
CA ALA A 122 -14.65 3.76 -16.77
C ALA A 122 -13.74 3.65 -17.99
N LEU A 123 -13.57 4.75 -18.72
CA LEU A 123 -12.65 4.82 -19.86
C LEU A 123 -11.35 5.51 -19.45
N VAL A 124 -10.23 4.97 -19.89
CA VAL A 124 -8.91 5.58 -19.72
C VAL A 124 -8.77 6.76 -20.67
N SER A 125 -8.56 7.95 -20.14
CA SER A 125 -8.34 9.15 -20.93
C SER A 125 -6.87 9.55 -21.07
N ALA A 126 -6.07 9.30 -20.03
CA ALA A 126 -4.63 9.55 -20.04
C ALA A 126 -3.91 8.69 -19.01
N THR A 127 -2.61 8.47 -19.21
CA THR A 127 -1.73 7.77 -18.30
C THR A 127 -0.40 8.51 -18.14
N THR A 128 0.20 8.48 -16.95
CA THR A 128 1.58 8.92 -16.73
C THR A 128 2.37 7.82 -16.07
N ALA A 129 3.66 7.75 -16.37
CA ALA A 129 4.52 6.69 -15.84
C ALA A 129 4.90 6.89 -14.37
N GLY A 130 4.82 8.13 -13.85
CA GLY A 130 5.35 8.46 -12.53
C GLY A 130 6.88 8.41 -12.47
N ASP A 131 7.40 8.44 -11.27
CA ASP A 131 8.83 8.41 -10.98
C ASP A 131 9.40 6.99 -10.95
N ARG A 132 10.70 6.87 -10.61
CA ARG A 132 11.45 5.62 -10.70
C ARG A 132 11.01 4.60 -9.67
N ASN A 133 10.49 3.45 -10.11
CA ASN A 133 10.15 2.34 -9.23
C ASN A 133 11.40 1.49 -8.93
N ILE A 134 11.80 1.46 -7.66
CA ILE A 134 12.98 0.73 -7.16
C ILE A 134 12.61 -0.40 -6.19
N THR A 135 11.37 -0.85 -6.21
CA THR A 135 10.86 -1.91 -5.30
C THR A 135 11.72 -3.18 -5.35
N ASN A 136 12.18 -3.57 -6.53
CA ASN A 136 13.00 -4.76 -6.72
C ASN A 136 14.39 -4.69 -6.06
N GLN A 137 14.84 -3.48 -5.68
CA GLN A 137 16.13 -3.25 -5.02
C GLN A 137 16.08 -3.52 -3.51
N TYR A 138 14.88 -3.69 -2.96
CA TYR A 138 14.67 -3.87 -1.53
C TYR A 138 14.04 -5.24 -1.22
N SER A 139 14.21 -5.65 0.02
CA SER A 139 13.51 -6.78 0.63
C SER A 139 12.82 -6.30 1.91
N LEU A 140 11.60 -6.76 2.12
CA LEU A 140 10.88 -6.54 3.37
C LEU A 140 11.39 -7.49 4.44
N ASN A 141 11.51 -6.99 5.67
CA ASN A 141 11.65 -7.79 6.88
C ASN A 141 10.59 -7.32 7.88
N SER A 142 9.64 -8.20 8.18
CA SER A 142 8.56 -7.92 9.12
C SER A 142 9.04 -7.79 10.57
N ASN A 143 10.26 -8.28 10.85
CA ASN A 143 10.89 -8.27 12.18
C ASN A 143 10.07 -8.94 13.29
N ILE A 144 9.20 -9.87 12.89
CA ILE A 144 8.43 -10.69 13.82
C ILE A 144 9.36 -11.75 14.43
N LYS A 145 9.41 -11.82 15.76
CA LYS A 145 10.19 -12.80 16.52
C LYS A 145 9.26 -13.60 17.43
N PRO A 146 9.63 -14.81 17.83
CA PRO A 146 8.77 -15.64 18.68
C PRO A 146 8.39 -15.00 20.02
N THR A 147 9.18 -14.05 20.50
CA THR A 147 9.02 -13.45 21.83
C THR A 147 8.53 -12.02 21.82
N PHE A 148 8.60 -11.32 20.69
CA PHE A 148 8.13 -9.94 20.58
C PHE A 148 8.00 -9.51 19.11
N TYR A 149 7.18 -8.50 18.91
CA TYR A 149 7.02 -7.79 17.64
C TYR A 149 7.84 -6.51 17.69
N ASP A 150 8.54 -6.24 16.61
CA ASP A 150 9.28 -4.99 16.41
C ASP A 150 8.84 -4.35 15.10
N TYR A 151 9.23 -3.11 14.87
CA TYR A 151 8.89 -2.41 13.64
C TYR A 151 9.48 -3.11 12.42
N SER A 152 8.64 -3.27 11.41
CA SER A 152 9.06 -3.78 10.12
C SER A 152 10.02 -2.79 9.43
N PHE A 153 10.90 -3.30 8.62
CA PHE A 153 11.82 -2.48 7.86
C PHE A 153 12.04 -3.03 6.45
N ILE A 154 12.41 -2.14 5.54
CA ILE A 154 12.94 -2.53 4.24
C ILE A 154 14.46 -2.52 4.28
N GLN A 155 15.08 -3.46 3.57
CA GLN A 155 16.52 -3.57 3.49
C GLN A 155 16.96 -3.58 2.03
N ARG A 156 17.83 -2.62 1.68
CA ARG A 156 18.42 -2.57 0.35
C ARG A 156 19.35 -3.77 0.12
N LYS A 157 19.19 -4.42 -1.02
CA LYS A 157 20.02 -5.54 -1.45
C LYS A 157 21.46 -5.06 -1.74
N LYS A 158 22.43 -5.95 -1.57
CA LYS A 158 23.86 -5.58 -1.63
C LYS A 158 24.32 -5.01 -2.97
N ASN A 159 23.67 -5.38 -4.06
CA ASN A 159 24.11 -5.07 -5.42
C ASN A 159 23.52 -3.77 -5.97
N PHE A 160 22.82 -3.00 -5.14
CA PHE A 160 22.18 -1.77 -5.55
C PHE A 160 22.74 -0.57 -4.78
N GLU A 161 22.95 0.51 -5.51
CA GLU A 161 23.38 1.78 -4.94
C GLU A 161 22.31 2.41 -4.05
N ALA A 162 22.72 3.34 -3.22
CA ALA A 162 21.81 4.09 -2.38
C ALA A 162 20.98 5.06 -3.23
N PRO A 163 19.67 5.21 -2.94
CA PRO A 163 18.87 6.27 -3.52
C PRO A 163 19.47 7.65 -3.16
N THR A 164 19.28 8.59 -4.02
CA THR A 164 19.74 9.97 -3.81
C THR A 164 18.62 10.92 -3.45
N ASN A 165 17.41 10.62 -3.93
CA ASN A 165 16.23 11.46 -3.78
C ASN A 165 15.24 10.85 -2.79
N ARG A 166 14.15 11.58 -2.53
CA ARG A 166 13.09 11.14 -1.63
C ARG A 166 12.46 9.84 -2.09
N LEU A 167 11.99 9.07 -1.12
CA LEU A 167 11.27 7.81 -1.36
C LEU A 167 9.82 7.91 -0.89
N LYS A 168 8.92 7.38 -1.71
CA LYS A 168 7.54 7.07 -1.33
C LYS A 168 7.41 5.56 -1.24
N ILE A 169 7.10 5.05 -0.04
CA ILE A 169 6.97 3.62 0.21
C ILE A 169 5.50 3.30 0.46
N ILE A 170 4.96 2.38 -0.33
CA ILE A 170 3.57 1.96 -0.28
C ILE A 170 3.56 0.50 0.16
N PHE A 171 2.88 0.22 1.26
CA PHE A 171 2.84 -1.12 1.82
C PHE A 171 1.48 -1.43 2.45
N LYS A 172 1.26 -2.70 2.74
CA LYS A 172 0.12 -3.19 3.52
C LYS A 172 0.62 -3.69 4.86
N ASN A 173 -0.08 -3.35 5.91
CA ASN A 173 0.18 -3.86 7.25
C ASN A 173 -1.12 -4.34 7.89
N PHE A 174 -0.98 -5.20 8.89
CA PHE A 174 -2.06 -5.48 9.81
C PHE A 174 -2.16 -4.35 10.83
N PHE A 175 -3.36 -4.05 11.25
CA PHE A 175 -3.56 -3.15 12.37
C PHE A 175 -4.75 -3.62 13.21
N VAL A 176 -4.73 -3.20 14.47
CA VAL A 176 -5.79 -3.45 15.43
C VAL A 176 -6.72 -2.24 15.43
N THR A 177 -8.02 -2.48 15.34
CA THR A 177 -9.00 -1.39 15.43
C THR A 177 -9.25 -1.02 16.88
N SER A 178 -9.75 0.20 17.13
CA SER A 178 -10.11 0.67 18.48
C SER A 178 -11.19 -0.16 19.16
N ASP A 179 -11.92 -0.96 18.39
CA ASP A 179 -12.98 -1.84 18.90
C ASP A 179 -12.44 -3.17 19.45
N ASP A 180 -11.17 -3.45 19.23
CA ASP A 180 -10.52 -4.62 19.79
C ASP A 180 -10.14 -4.33 21.25
N VAL A 181 -10.75 -5.05 22.17
CA VAL A 181 -10.49 -4.94 23.62
C VAL A 181 -9.43 -5.94 24.03
N GLY A 182 -8.20 -5.47 24.18
CA GLY A 182 -7.07 -6.30 24.61
C GLY A 182 -6.31 -6.98 23.46
N ASP A 183 -5.48 -7.94 23.80
CA ASP A 183 -4.56 -8.63 22.88
C ASP A 183 -5.23 -9.78 22.10
N PHE A 184 -6.55 -9.94 22.20
CA PHE A 184 -7.27 -11.04 21.60
C PHE A 184 -8.20 -10.55 20.49
N PHE A 185 -8.20 -11.28 19.39
CA PHE A 185 -9.18 -11.11 18.32
C PHE A 185 -10.37 -12.03 18.57
N THR A 186 -11.55 -11.48 18.52
CA THR A 186 -12.82 -12.23 18.65
C THR A 186 -13.59 -12.16 17.33
N ALA A 187 -14.71 -12.86 17.22
CA ALA A 187 -15.58 -12.76 16.05
C ALA A 187 -16.06 -11.32 15.80
N SER A 188 -16.33 -10.57 16.88
CA SER A 188 -16.72 -9.14 16.78
C SER A 188 -15.60 -8.23 16.32
N SER A 189 -14.37 -8.71 16.35
CA SER A 189 -13.21 -8.01 15.80
C SER A 189 -13.23 -7.97 14.27
N TYR A 190 -14.02 -8.76 13.57
CA TYR A 190 -14.11 -8.79 12.11
C TYR A 190 -15.28 -7.93 11.59
N PRO A 191 -15.19 -7.39 10.38
CA PRO A 191 -16.33 -6.72 9.76
C PRO A 191 -17.54 -7.66 9.68
N SER A 192 -18.73 -7.12 9.89
CA SER A 192 -19.98 -7.89 9.75
C SER A 192 -20.04 -8.57 8.39
N GLY A 193 -20.39 -9.86 8.38
CA GLY A 193 -20.44 -10.68 7.17
C GLY A 193 -19.13 -11.41 6.82
N SER A 194 -18.05 -11.18 7.58
CA SER A 194 -16.80 -11.94 7.41
C SER A 194 -16.84 -13.32 8.06
N GLU A 195 -17.86 -13.61 8.83
CA GLU A 195 -18.10 -14.89 9.51
C GLU A 195 -18.08 -16.07 8.54
N ASN A 196 -18.57 -15.84 7.31
CA ASN A 196 -18.60 -16.86 6.24
C ASN A 196 -17.24 -17.08 5.57
N LEU A 197 -16.24 -16.27 5.88
CA LEU A 197 -14.88 -16.39 5.31
C LEU A 197 -13.97 -17.25 6.18
N MET A 198 -14.41 -17.62 7.37
CA MET A 198 -13.64 -18.45 8.28
C MET A 198 -13.95 -19.92 8.02
N PRO A 199 -12.92 -20.76 7.87
CA PRO A 199 -13.13 -22.20 7.85
C PRO A 199 -13.63 -22.62 9.24
N PHE A 200 -14.90 -22.88 9.30
CA PHE A 200 -15.57 -23.35 10.50
C PHE A 200 -15.93 -24.83 10.32
N ASP A 201 -15.72 -25.64 11.32
CA ASP A 201 -16.18 -27.01 11.29
C ASP A 201 -17.68 -27.06 11.69
N PRO A 202 -18.59 -27.26 10.72
CA PRO A 202 -20.00 -27.29 11.02
C PRO A 202 -20.40 -28.48 11.89
N SER A 203 -19.51 -29.43 12.14
CA SER A 203 -19.77 -30.59 13.01
C SER A 203 -19.58 -30.31 14.49
N ALA A 204 -19.01 -29.15 14.85
CA ALA A 204 -18.61 -28.87 16.22
C ALA A 204 -19.62 -28.08 17.05
N ASP A 205 -20.77 -27.71 16.52
CA ASP A 205 -21.83 -26.90 17.19
C ASP A 205 -21.28 -25.62 17.90
N SER A 206 -20.07 -25.17 17.55
CA SER A 206 -19.46 -24.00 18.11
C SER A 206 -19.77 -22.77 17.27
N LEU A 207 -20.16 -21.70 17.94
CA LEU A 207 -20.37 -20.40 17.28
C LEU A 207 -19.02 -19.75 17.04
N LEU A 208 -18.91 -18.99 15.96
CA LEU A 208 -17.69 -18.21 15.67
C LEU A 208 -17.35 -17.25 16.82
N SER A 209 -18.37 -16.74 17.51
CA SER A 209 -18.22 -15.91 18.73
C SER A 209 -17.50 -16.61 19.89
N ASP A 210 -17.48 -17.94 19.88
CA ASP A 210 -16.84 -18.73 20.94
C ASP A 210 -15.38 -19.05 20.64
N VAL A 211 -14.90 -18.66 19.48
CA VAL A 211 -13.53 -18.92 19.03
C VAL A 211 -12.68 -17.67 19.22
N ILE A 212 -11.61 -17.82 19.98
CA ILE A 212 -10.57 -16.81 20.07
C ILE A 212 -9.69 -16.93 18.83
N ASP A 213 -9.73 -15.94 17.97
CA ASP A 213 -8.89 -15.91 16.79
C ASP A 213 -7.62 -15.10 17.09
N VAL A 214 -6.50 -15.78 17.14
CA VAL A 214 -5.17 -15.19 17.37
C VAL A 214 -4.47 -14.79 16.07
N ARG A 215 -5.14 -14.93 14.93
CA ARG A 215 -4.58 -14.51 13.64
C ARG A 215 -4.62 -13.00 13.51
N PRO A 216 -3.54 -12.38 13.05
CA PRO A 216 -3.55 -10.95 12.78
C PRO A 216 -4.55 -10.65 11.67
N ARG A 217 -5.27 -9.54 11.81
CA ARG A 217 -6.22 -9.11 10.80
C ARG A 217 -5.55 -8.50 9.60
N VAL A 218 -6.06 -8.83 8.44
CA VAL A 218 -5.73 -8.10 7.22
C VAL A 218 -6.61 -6.85 7.19
N ALA A 219 -6.07 -5.74 7.60
CA ALA A 219 -6.68 -4.46 7.28
C ALA A 219 -6.42 -4.15 5.81
N ALA A 220 -7.45 -3.81 5.09
CA ALA A 220 -7.35 -3.38 3.70
C ALA A 220 -6.81 -1.95 3.58
N TYR A 221 -5.86 -1.56 4.44
CA TYR A 221 -5.31 -0.22 4.44
C TYR A 221 -3.97 -0.18 3.74
N LEU A 222 -3.87 0.78 2.85
CA LEU A 222 -2.63 1.21 2.26
C LEU A 222 -1.98 2.18 3.24
N SER A 223 -0.79 1.82 3.70
CA SER A 223 0.07 2.73 4.43
C SER A 223 1.07 3.36 3.48
N LEU A 224 1.30 4.63 3.66
CA LEU A 224 2.18 5.45 2.84
C LEU A 224 3.15 6.18 3.75
N ILE A 225 4.44 5.99 3.49
CA ILE A 225 5.50 6.70 4.17
C ILE A 225 6.29 7.50 3.14
N HIS A 226 6.46 8.79 3.42
CA HIS A 226 7.36 9.69 2.72
C HIS A 226 8.64 9.87 3.56
N ILE A 227 9.79 9.65 2.96
CA ILE A 227 11.09 9.81 3.60
C ILE A 227 11.97 10.73 2.77
#